data_c95733386729829cb92074e694f61644
#
_entry.id   c95733386729829cb92074e694f61644
#
_cell.length_a   1.000
_cell.length_b   1.000
_cell.length_c   1.000
_cell.angle_alpha   90.00
_cell.angle_beta   90.00
_cell.angle_gamma   90.00
#
_symmetry.space_group_name_H-M   'P 1'
#
loop_
_entity.id
_entity.type
_entity.pdbx_description
1 polymer ?
#
loop_
_entity_poly.entity_id
_entity_poly.type
_entity_poly.pdbx_seq_one_letter_code
_entity_poly.pdbx_strand_id
1 'polypeptide(L)'
;MDDQPTPQHTRPEGVSDETVEAVGKLSAALDHIEDARGHLYAFHRLMGSAESTLEEATELVRDAGHTDLADALDRDALGANPLPGMWSFQMVDEFDDGFYARAKGLHQRAVDELMGGRRHVFEAEMKELRRTRDGREGHEATPAEVTDDPEYDG
;
A
#
# COMPACT_ATOMS: atom_id res chain seq x y z
N MET A 1 18.86 -10.53 27.36
CA MET A 1 18.08 -10.31 26.13
C MET A 1 16.73 -10.99 26.36
N ASP A 2 15.65 -10.24 26.26
CA ASP A 2 14.32 -10.79 26.54
C ASP A 2 13.96 -11.76 25.39
N ASP A 3 13.72 -13.03 25.71
CA ASP A 3 13.43 -14.09 24.73
C ASP A 3 11.92 -14.17 24.41
N GLN A 4 11.17 -13.14 24.74
CA GLN A 4 9.73 -13.04 24.49
C GLN A 4 9.42 -11.83 23.57
N PRO A 5 8.38 -11.90 22.75
CA PRO A 5 7.89 -10.74 22.02
C PRO A 5 7.57 -9.57 22.96
N THR A 6 7.72 -8.33 22.49
CA THR A 6 7.37 -7.17 23.29
C THR A 6 5.88 -7.18 23.65
N PRO A 7 5.45 -6.55 24.76
CA PRO A 7 4.03 -6.48 25.13
C PRO A 7 3.12 -5.92 24.04
N GLN A 8 3.64 -5.06 23.15
CA GLN A 8 2.91 -4.48 22.02
C GLN A 8 2.58 -5.50 20.93
N HIS A 9 3.32 -6.62 20.88
CA HIS A 9 3.16 -7.68 19.88
C HIS A 9 2.72 -9.00 20.52
N THR A 10 2.35 -8.98 21.79
CA THR A 10 1.82 -10.14 22.50
C THR A 10 0.30 -10.07 22.53
N ARG A 11 -0.39 -11.19 22.29
CA ARG A 11 -1.86 -11.20 22.32
C ARG A 11 -2.40 -10.77 23.69
N PRO A 12 -3.51 -10.02 23.74
CA PRO A 12 -4.18 -9.74 25.01
C PRO A 12 -4.67 -11.01 25.71
N GLU A 13 -4.80 -10.97 27.02
CA GLU A 13 -5.34 -12.08 27.79
C GLU A 13 -6.76 -12.42 27.35
N GLY A 14 -7.07 -13.71 27.20
CA GLY A 14 -8.38 -14.22 26.81
C GLY A 14 -8.69 -14.15 25.32
N VAL A 15 -7.78 -13.66 24.46
CA VAL A 15 -7.95 -13.66 23.01
C VAL A 15 -7.67 -15.05 22.44
N SER A 16 -8.61 -15.61 21.68
CA SER A 16 -8.50 -16.93 21.06
C SER A 16 -7.60 -16.94 19.81
N ASP A 17 -7.14 -18.14 19.42
CA ASP A 17 -6.34 -18.33 18.20
C ASP A 17 -7.12 -17.91 16.95
N GLU A 18 -8.42 -18.22 16.90
CA GLU A 18 -9.30 -17.84 15.79
C GLU A 18 -9.40 -16.30 15.65
N THR A 19 -9.41 -15.59 16.78
CA THR A 19 -9.45 -14.11 16.78
C THR A 19 -8.14 -13.53 16.27
N VAL A 20 -7.00 -14.08 16.71
CA VAL A 20 -5.67 -13.66 16.20
C VAL A 20 -5.56 -13.94 14.71
N GLU A 21 -5.97 -15.13 14.26
CA GLU A 21 -5.98 -15.46 12.83
C GLU A 21 -6.89 -14.54 12.02
N ALA A 22 -8.09 -14.24 12.53
CA ALA A 22 -9.03 -13.35 11.85
C ALA A 22 -8.46 -11.93 11.68
N VAL A 23 -7.84 -11.35 12.71
CA VAL A 23 -7.20 -10.02 12.62
C VAL A 23 -5.98 -10.08 11.70
N GLY A 24 -5.18 -11.14 11.73
CA GLY A 24 -4.09 -11.36 10.78
C GLY A 24 -4.57 -11.39 9.32
N LYS A 25 -5.71 -12.05 9.05
CA LYS A 25 -6.33 -12.05 7.71
C LYS A 25 -6.85 -10.69 7.28
N LEU A 26 -7.41 -9.89 8.22
CA LEU A 26 -7.82 -8.51 7.93
C LEU A 26 -6.61 -7.62 7.61
N SER A 27 -5.49 -7.80 8.32
CA SER A 27 -4.24 -7.09 8.03
C SER A 27 -3.72 -7.43 6.63
N ALA A 28 -3.65 -8.71 6.29
CA ALA A 28 -3.24 -9.16 4.95
C ALA A 28 -4.18 -8.62 3.84
N ALA A 29 -5.49 -8.53 4.12
CA ALA A 29 -6.42 -7.93 3.17
C ALA A 29 -6.18 -6.42 2.98
N LEU A 30 -5.85 -5.70 4.05
CA LEU A 30 -5.47 -4.28 3.96
C LEU A 30 -4.17 -4.10 3.17
N ASP A 31 -3.15 -4.95 3.38
CA ASP A 31 -1.91 -4.93 2.62
C ASP A 31 -2.18 -5.06 1.11
N HIS A 32 -3.06 -5.98 0.70
CA HIS A 32 -3.47 -6.10 -0.71
C HIS A 32 -4.19 -4.87 -1.23
N ILE A 33 -5.01 -4.20 -0.42
CA ILE A 33 -5.68 -2.95 -0.78
C ILE A 33 -4.64 -1.83 -0.94
N GLU A 34 -3.63 -1.77 -0.09
CA GLU A 34 -2.54 -0.79 -0.17
C GLU A 34 -1.64 -1.04 -1.40
N ASP A 35 -1.39 -2.29 -1.76
CA ASP A 35 -0.71 -2.64 -3.02
C ASP A 35 -1.52 -2.16 -4.23
N ALA A 36 -2.83 -2.44 -4.25
CA ALA A 36 -3.72 -1.96 -5.30
C ALA A 36 -3.75 -0.43 -5.40
N ARG A 37 -3.74 0.27 -4.23
CA ARG A 37 -3.61 1.72 -4.16
C ARG A 37 -2.30 2.20 -4.80
N GLY A 38 -1.19 1.53 -4.52
CA GLY A 38 0.11 1.81 -5.13
C GLY A 38 0.05 1.73 -6.67
N HIS A 39 -0.62 0.72 -7.22
CA HIS A 39 -0.84 0.56 -8.66
C HIS A 39 -1.76 1.66 -9.23
N LEU A 40 -2.77 2.09 -8.49
CA LEU A 40 -3.63 3.20 -8.90
C LEU A 40 -2.85 4.52 -8.99
N TYR A 41 -1.97 4.79 -8.03
CA TYR A 41 -1.04 5.94 -8.09
C TYR A 41 -0.07 5.82 -9.27
N ALA A 42 0.44 4.62 -9.55
CA ALA A 42 1.30 4.39 -10.72
C ALA A 42 0.54 4.65 -12.02
N PHE A 43 -0.72 4.19 -12.13
CA PHE A 43 -1.59 4.48 -13.27
C PHE A 43 -1.74 6.00 -13.47
N HIS A 44 -2.06 6.76 -12.42
CA HIS A 44 -2.19 8.21 -12.49
C HIS A 44 -0.93 8.89 -13.04
N ARG A 45 0.25 8.53 -12.49
CA ARG A 45 1.53 9.09 -12.96
C ARG A 45 1.86 8.71 -14.40
N LEU A 46 1.58 7.45 -14.77
CA LEU A 46 1.83 6.96 -16.13
C LEU A 46 0.91 7.63 -17.14
N MET A 47 -0.34 7.96 -16.79
CA MET A 47 -1.24 8.73 -17.65
C MET A 47 -0.69 10.13 -17.94
N GLY A 48 -0.10 10.80 -16.92
CA GLY A 48 0.57 12.09 -17.16
C GLY A 48 1.79 11.98 -18.08
N SER A 49 2.61 10.93 -17.91
CA SER A 49 3.75 10.68 -18.79
C SER A 49 3.31 10.31 -20.21
N ALA A 50 2.24 9.52 -20.34
CA ALA A 50 1.69 9.15 -21.63
C ALA A 50 1.16 10.38 -22.41
N GLU A 51 0.51 11.29 -21.71
CA GLU A 51 0.01 12.55 -22.28
C GLU A 51 1.13 13.38 -22.91
N SER A 52 2.23 13.62 -22.16
CA SER A 52 3.39 14.36 -22.68
C SER A 52 4.02 13.67 -23.89
N THR A 53 4.15 12.34 -23.85
CA THR A 53 4.72 11.58 -24.98
C THR A 53 3.80 11.59 -26.19
N LEU A 54 2.48 11.58 -25.98
CA LEU A 54 1.48 11.63 -27.03
C LEU A 54 1.49 12.99 -27.73
N GLU A 55 1.64 14.09 -26.98
CA GLU A 55 1.80 15.43 -27.52
C GLU A 55 3.02 15.52 -28.46
N GLU A 56 4.20 15.08 -28.00
CA GLU A 56 5.41 15.02 -28.81
C GLU A 56 5.23 14.14 -30.06
N ALA A 57 4.61 12.98 -29.92
CA ALA A 57 4.34 12.07 -31.03
C ALA A 57 3.41 12.70 -32.07
N THR A 58 2.37 13.42 -31.64
CA THR A 58 1.41 14.09 -32.52
C THR A 58 2.09 15.17 -33.34
N GLU A 59 2.99 15.96 -32.75
CA GLU A 59 3.80 16.97 -33.48
C GLU A 59 4.70 16.28 -34.51
N LEU A 60 5.42 15.24 -34.17
CA LEU A 60 6.28 14.48 -35.09
C LEU A 60 5.50 13.87 -36.27
N VAL A 61 4.32 13.34 -36.01
CA VAL A 61 3.40 12.78 -37.03
C VAL A 61 2.98 13.93 -38.01
N ARG A 62 2.67 15.10 -37.49
CA ARG A 62 2.31 16.26 -38.29
C ARG A 62 3.46 16.77 -39.15
N ASP A 63 4.65 16.86 -38.56
CA ASP A 63 5.87 17.30 -39.26
C ASP A 63 6.30 16.32 -40.36
N ALA A 64 6.00 15.03 -40.15
CA ALA A 64 6.20 13.99 -41.17
C ALA A 64 5.17 14.02 -42.32
N GLY A 65 4.22 14.97 -42.30
CA GLY A 65 3.22 15.17 -43.35
C GLY A 65 1.93 14.33 -43.20
N HIS A 66 1.77 13.61 -42.06
CA HIS A 66 0.57 12.79 -41.79
C HIS A 66 -0.50 13.61 -41.05
N THR A 67 -0.95 14.71 -41.65
CA THR A 67 -1.82 15.71 -41.02
C THR A 67 -3.15 15.11 -40.54
N ASP A 68 -3.80 14.29 -41.36
CA ASP A 68 -5.08 13.67 -40.99
C ASP A 68 -4.99 12.79 -39.74
N LEU A 69 -3.85 12.08 -39.57
CA LEU A 69 -3.60 11.27 -38.39
C LEU A 69 -3.29 12.13 -37.16
N ALA A 70 -2.48 13.18 -37.34
CA ALA A 70 -2.20 14.13 -36.26
C ALA A 70 -3.48 14.82 -35.78
N ASP A 71 -4.38 15.21 -36.68
CA ASP A 71 -5.67 15.82 -36.33
C ASP A 71 -6.59 14.83 -35.60
N ALA A 72 -6.51 13.53 -35.92
CA ALA A 72 -7.24 12.48 -35.22
C ALA A 72 -6.67 12.27 -33.80
N LEU A 73 -5.35 12.29 -33.63
CA LEU A 73 -4.69 12.20 -32.31
C LEU A 73 -5.05 13.38 -31.41
N ASP A 74 -5.02 14.61 -31.96
CA ASP A 74 -5.44 15.81 -31.24
C ASP A 74 -6.90 15.75 -30.79
N ARG A 75 -7.78 15.26 -31.65
CA ARG A 75 -9.22 15.24 -31.37
C ARG A 75 -9.64 14.12 -30.44
N ASP A 76 -9.05 12.93 -30.59
CA ASP A 76 -9.62 11.70 -30.04
C ASP A 76 -8.77 11.11 -28.88
N ALA A 77 -7.52 11.58 -28.70
CA ALA A 77 -6.61 11.02 -27.73
C ALA A 77 -5.94 12.09 -26.82
N LEU A 78 -5.36 13.12 -27.39
CA LEU A 78 -4.65 14.15 -26.62
C LEU A 78 -5.65 14.96 -25.76
N GLY A 79 -5.39 15.06 -24.45
CA GLY A 79 -6.28 15.73 -23.50
C GLY A 79 -7.56 14.95 -23.16
N ALA A 80 -7.72 13.73 -23.69
CA ALA A 80 -8.90 12.93 -23.40
C ALA A 80 -8.87 12.36 -21.98
N ASN A 81 -10.02 12.35 -21.30
CA ASN A 81 -10.16 11.69 -20.02
C ASN A 81 -9.91 10.18 -20.13
N PRO A 82 -9.12 9.53 -19.25
CA PRO A 82 -8.87 8.10 -19.30
C PRO A 82 -10.15 7.26 -19.07
N LEU A 83 -11.10 7.81 -18.37
CA LEU A 83 -12.47 7.27 -18.22
C LEU A 83 -13.48 8.38 -18.50
N PRO A 84 -14.68 8.05 -19.01
CA PRO A 84 -15.71 9.04 -19.32
C PRO A 84 -16.02 9.93 -18.11
N GLY A 85 -15.77 11.24 -18.23
CA GLY A 85 -16.08 12.24 -17.21
C GLY A 85 -15.18 12.21 -15.96
N MET A 86 -14.06 11.47 -15.99
CA MET A 86 -13.18 11.33 -14.82
C MET A 86 -11.72 11.48 -15.22
N TRP A 87 -11.03 12.40 -14.57
CA TRP A 87 -9.59 12.54 -14.69
C TRP A 87 -8.87 11.50 -13.80
N SER A 88 -7.62 11.19 -14.11
CA SER A 88 -6.87 10.16 -13.37
C SER A 88 -6.67 10.50 -11.88
N PHE A 89 -6.49 11.77 -11.51
CA PHE A 89 -6.36 12.15 -10.10
C PHE A 89 -7.67 11.98 -9.32
N GLN A 90 -8.83 12.18 -9.96
CA GLN A 90 -10.13 11.96 -9.30
C GLN A 90 -10.34 10.48 -8.95
N MET A 91 -9.82 9.56 -9.77
CA MET A 91 -9.87 8.12 -9.46
C MET A 91 -9.09 7.80 -8.18
N VAL A 92 -7.94 8.45 -7.98
CA VAL A 92 -7.13 8.31 -6.76
C VAL A 92 -7.87 8.88 -5.56
N ASP A 93 -8.39 10.10 -5.67
CA ASP A 93 -9.11 10.79 -4.60
C ASP A 93 -10.37 10.01 -4.17
N GLU A 94 -11.19 9.57 -5.14
CA GLU A 94 -12.40 8.78 -4.87
C GLU A 94 -12.09 7.42 -4.21
N PHE A 95 -10.99 6.77 -4.62
CA PHE A 95 -10.55 5.54 -3.98
C PHE A 95 -10.07 5.82 -2.55
N ASP A 96 -9.22 6.82 -2.34
CA ASP A 96 -8.61 7.15 -1.05
C ASP A 96 -9.66 7.59 -0.04
N ASP A 97 -10.54 8.54 -0.40
CA ASP A 97 -11.58 9.09 0.48
C ASP A 97 -12.76 8.12 0.65
N GLY A 98 -12.94 7.21 -0.29
CA GLY A 98 -14.03 6.25 -0.32
C GLY A 98 -13.68 4.89 0.29
N PHE A 99 -13.37 3.93 -0.58
CA PHE A 99 -13.19 2.52 -0.19
C PHE A 99 -11.99 2.33 0.75
N TYR A 100 -10.84 2.92 0.42
CA TYR A 100 -9.62 2.77 1.21
C TYR A 100 -9.77 3.32 2.63
N ALA A 101 -10.32 4.53 2.79
CA ALA A 101 -10.56 5.11 4.10
C ALA A 101 -11.47 4.22 4.97
N ARG A 102 -12.54 3.65 4.37
CA ARG A 102 -13.44 2.72 5.09
C ARG A 102 -12.75 1.42 5.47
N ALA A 103 -12.02 0.79 4.55
CA ALA A 103 -11.31 -0.46 4.80
C ALA A 103 -10.27 -0.29 5.92
N LYS A 104 -9.48 0.78 5.85
CA LYS A 104 -8.47 1.13 6.86
C LYS A 104 -9.11 1.41 8.22
N GLY A 105 -10.22 2.14 8.25
CA GLY A 105 -10.96 2.43 9.49
C GLY A 105 -11.54 1.18 10.14
N LEU A 106 -12.10 0.25 9.36
CA LEU A 106 -12.62 -1.03 9.87
C LEU A 106 -11.50 -1.96 10.36
N HIS A 107 -10.36 -2.00 9.66
CA HIS A 107 -9.19 -2.71 10.15
C HIS A 107 -8.69 -2.15 11.47
N GLN A 108 -8.53 -0.81 11.59
CA GLN A 108 -8.11 -0.18 12.84
C GLN A 108 -9.08 -0.49 13.97
N ARG A 109 -10.39 -0.42 13.70
CA ARG A 109 -11.42 -0.79 14.66
C ARG A 109 -11.28 -2.25 15.14
N ALA A 110 -11.01 -3.19 14.22
CA ALA A 110 -10.79 -4.58 14.60
C ALA A 110 -9.54 -4.76 15.48
N VAL A 111 -8.45 -4.06 15.18
CA VAL A 111 -7.23 -4.05 16.02
C VAL A 111 -7.54 -3.49 17.40
N ASP A 112 -8.28 -2.39 17.49
CA ASP A 112 -8.61 -1.76 18.77
C ASP A 112 -9.53 -2.63 19.63
N GLU A 113 -10.61 -3.15 19.05
CA GLU A 113 -11.63 -3.93 19.76
C GLU A 113 -11.17 -5.36 20.11
N LEU A 114 -10.43 -6.01 19.22
CA LEU A 114 -10.06 -7.42 19.34
C LEU A 114 -8.65 -7.64 19.88
N MET A 115 -7.73 -6.71 19.63
CA MET A 115 -6.32 -6.81 20.03
C MET A 115 -5.90 -5.75 21.05
N GLY A 116 -6.84 -4.94 21.57
CA GLY A 116 -6.52 -3.86 22.50
C GLY A 116 -5.52 -2.84 21.93
N GLY A 117 -5.61 -2.56 20.63
CA GLY A 117 -4.71 -1.66 19.91
C GLY A 117 -3.32 -2.26 19.58
N ARG A 118 -3.08 -3.52 19.90
CA ARG A 118 -1.78 -4.19 19.63
C ARG A 118 -1.70 -4.61 18.16
N ARG A 119 -0.63 -4.22 17.51
CA ARG A 119 -0.40 -4.48 16.09
C ARG A 119 0.59 -5.64 15.92
N HIS A 120 0.48 -6.32 14.78
CA HIS A 120 1.40 -7.39 14.37
C HIS A 120 1.49 -8.57 15.36
N VAL A 121 0.41 -8.86 16.08
CA VAL A 121 0.36 -9.99 17.01
C VAL A 121 0.48 -11.33 16.27
N PHE A 122 -0.25 -11.48 15.16
CA PHE A 122 -0.18 -12.69 14.34
C PHE A 122 1.23 -12.93 13.78
N GLU A 123 1.85 -11.89 13.24
CA GLU A 123 3.21 -11.96 12.69
C GLU A 123 4.24 -12.28 13.76
N ALA A 124 4.11 -11.69 14.96
CA ALA A 124 4.98 -11.99 16.10
C ALA A 124 4.87 -13.45 16.53
N GLU A 125 3.67 -14.00 16.64
CA GLU A 125 3.45 -15.42 16.95
C GLU A 125 4.01 -16.33 15.85
N MET A 126 3.83 -15.98 14.58
CA MET A 126 4.44 -16.72 13.46
C MET A 126 5.96 -16.69 13.51
N LYS A 127 6.55 -15.56 13.88
CA LYS A 127 8.01 -15.46 14.08
C LYS A 127 8.47 -16.35 15.22
N GLU A 128 7.75 -16.35 16.36
CA GLU A 128 8.06 -17.23 17.50
C GLU A 128 8.02 -18.73 17.13
N LEU A 129 7.10 -19.13 16.28
CA LEU A 129 7.00 -20.52 15.81
C LEU A 129 8.15 -20.91 14.87
N ARG A 130 8.73 -19.97 14.15
CA ARG A 130 9.70 -20.22 13.07
C ARG A 130 11.14 -19.91 13.44
N ARG A 131 11.38 -19.01 14.40
CA ARG A 131 12.74 -18.61 14.76
C ARG A 131 13.49 -19.73 15.48
N THR A 132 14.79 -19.76 15.31
CA THR A 132 15.70 -20.61 16.10
C THR A 132 16.00 -19.92 17.43
N ARG A 133 15.90 -20.66 18.53
CA ARG A 133 16.06 -20.14 19.91
C ARG A 133 17.45 -20.39 20.49
N ASP A 134 18.48 -20.50 19.67
CA ASP A 134 19.88 -20.75 20.08
C ASP A 134 20.71 -19.48 20.29
N GLY A 135 20.06 -18.28 20.28
CA GLY A 135 20.75 -17.01 20.41
C GLY A 135 21.43 -16.53 19.14
N ARG A 136 21.06 -17.10 17.98
CA ARG A 136 21.60 -16.75 16.66
C ARG A 136 21.18 -15.32 16.29
N GLU A 137 22.16 -14.54 15.81
CA GLU A 137 21.92 -13.21 15.28
C GLU A 137 20.88 -13.20 14.16
N GLY A 138 19.94 -12.25 14.18
CA GLY A 138 18.82 -12.16 13.25
C GLY A 138 17.59 -13.02 13.61
N HIS A 139 17.66 -13.76 14.73
CA HIS A 139 16.56 -14.59 15.24
C HIS A 139 15.96 -14.06 16.55
N GLU A 140 16.15 -12.81 16.85
CA GLU A 140 15.64 -12.15 18.05
C GLU A 140 14.11 -12.16 18.08
N ALA A 141 13.54 -12.29 19.28
CA ALA A 141 12.10 -12.26 19.52
C ALA A 141 11.50 -10.86 19.36
N THR A 142 12.32 -9.84 19.62
CA THR A 142 11.92 -8.44 19.61
C THR A 142 12.45 -7.74 18.36
N PRO A 143 11.71 -6.75 17.81
CA PRO A 143 12.29 -5.86 16.81
C PRO A 143 13.49 -5.12 17.42
N ALA A 144 14.41 -4.71 16.55
CA ALA A 144 15.51 -3.84 16.98
C ALA A 144 14.94 -2.61 17.71
N GLU A 145 15.53 -2.25 18.85
CA GLU A 145 15.23 -0.96 19.44
C GLU A 145 15.66 0.12 18.44
N VAL A 146 14.73 1.00 18.11
CA VAL A 146 15.06 2.19 17.35
C VAL A 146 15.94 3.02 18.29
N THR A 147 17.25 2.91 18.12
CA THR A 147 18.15 3.83 18.79
C THR A 147 17.90 5.21 18.19
N ASP A 148 17.69 6.21 19.05
CA ASP A 148 17.74 7.63 18.69
C ASP A 148 19.20 8.01 18.30
N ASP A 149 19.77 7.29 17.33
CA ASP A 149 21.08 7.59 16.77
C ASP A 149 20.89 8.63 15.66
N PRO A 150 21.32 9.89 15.88
CA PRO A 150 21.16 10.94 14.89
C PRO A 150 21.97 10.72 13.61
N GLU A 151 22.77 9.67 13.50
CA GLU A 151 23.45 9.27 12.26
C GLU A 151 22.58 8.42 11.30
N TYR A 152 21.34 8.05 11.71
CA TYR A 152 20.42 7.25 10.86
C TYR A 152 19.28 8.09 10.28
N ASP A 153 19.57 9.30 9.85
CA ASP A 153 18.70 10.15 9.03
C ASP A 153 19.19 10.04 7.56
N GLY A 154 18.73 8.97 6.89
CA GLY A 154 19.03 8.68 5.50
C GLY A 154 17.83 8.78 4.58
#